data_c21df0f88c94c0eda2b0790763527f55
#
_entry.id   c21df0f88c94c0eda2b0790763527f55
#
_cell.length_a   1.000
_cell.length_b   1.000
_cell.length_c   1.000
_cell.angle_alpha   90.00
_cell.angle_beta   90.00
_cell.angle_gamma   90.00
#
_symmetry.space_group_name_H-M   'P 1'
#
loop_
_entity.id
_entity.type
_entity.pdbx_description
1 polymer ?
#
loop_
_entity_poly.entity_id
_entity_poly.type
_entity_poly.pdbx_seq_one_letter_code
_entity_poly.pdbx_strand_id
1 'polypeptide(L)'
;MIIEIQNLKKYFKDIKAVDDLSFSVREGELFAFLGINGAGKSTTINIISGILNKDEGTVKVCGESIDEHPEKIKSKIGIVFQNSVLDKRLTSYDNLKSRAALYGIFGDDFKARLAELDELFEVNEILKRPLTKLSGGQKRRIDIARALIHNPKLLILDEPTTGLDPKTRITVWNAIEKLRKERGLTVFLTTHYMEEAAVADYVVILDSGKKVAEGTPHDLKNKYAIDFIRFYKHLDESEKLFAPLGYAIKRERDFLEVQIKGTDEIAKIITKNPEIFEDFEVLKGNMDNVFLKVTGKDLKEV
;
A
#
# COMPACT_ATOMS: atom_id res chain seq x y z
N MET A 1 -15.33 9.24 9.21
CA MET A 1 -14.75 8.32 8.22
C MET A 1 -14.78 8.96 6.85
N ILE A 2 -13.73 8.79 6.04
CA ILE A 2 -13.71 9.29 4.67
C ILE A 2 -14.20 8.25 3.66
N ILE A 3 -13.99 6.96 3.96
CA ILE A 3 -14.58 5.83 3.22
C ILE A 3 -15.32 4.94 4.22
N GLU A 4 -16.52 4.52 3.87
CA GLU A 4 -17.31 3.53 4.60
C GLU A 4 -17.91 2.54 3.61
N ILE A 5 -17.56 1.26 3.78
CA ILE A 5 -18.04 0.16 2.94
C ILE A 5 -18.67 -0.90 3.84
N GLN A 6 -19.88 -1.32 3.48
CA GLN A 6 -20.61 -2.36 4.21
C GLN A 6 -21.19 -3.38 3.24
N ASN A 7 -20.85 -4.65 3.46
CA ASN A 7 -21.34 -5.83 2.75
C ASN A 7 -21.24 -5.69 1.21
N LEU A 8 -20.18 -5.07 0.74
CA LEU A 8 -19.96 -4.83 -0.69
C LEU A 8 -19.80 -6.15 -1.43
N LYS A 9 -20.57 -6.31 -2.51
CA LYS A 9 -20.45 -7.44 -3.43
C LYS A 9 -20.30 -6.96 -4.87
N LYS A 10 -19.45 -7.65 -5.61
CA LYS A 10 -19.30 -7.49 -7.05
C LYS A 10 -18.93 -8.81 -7.70
N TYR A 11 -19.78 -9.27 -8.60
CA TYR A 11 -19.63 -10.53 -9.29
C TYR A 11 -19.53 -10.28 -10.80
N PHE A 12 -18.68 -11.05 -11.47
CA PHE A 12 -18.57 -11.10 -12.92
C PHE A 12 -18.83 -12.53 -13.37
N LYS A 13 -20.07 -12.80 -13.79
CA LYS A 13 -20.55 -14.16 -14.05
C LYS A 13 -20.30 -15.05 -12.81
N ASP A 14 -19.47 -16.07 -12.94
CA ASP A 14 -19.17 -17.02 -11.86
C ASP A 14 -18.05 -16.54 -10.91
N ILE A 15 -17.40 -15.40 -11.22
CA ILE A 15 -16.29 -14.88 -10.44
C ILE A 15 -16.82 -13.89 -9.38
N LYS A 16 -16.62 -14.21 -8.11
CA LYS A 16 -16.89 -13.33 -6.98
C LYS A 16 -15.68 -12.41 -6.75
N ALA A 17 -15.59 -11.34 -7.53
CA ALA A 17 -14.47 -10.43 -7.48
C ALA A 17 -14.38 -9.65 -6.16
N VAL A 18 -15.54 -9.35 -5.54
CA VAL A 18 -15.68 -8.84 -4.16
C VAL A 18 -16.86 -9.56 -3.54
N ASP A 19 -16.67 -10.18 -2.37
CA ASP A 19 -17.67 -11.03 -1.72
C ASP A 19 -17.78 -10.65 -0.22
N ASP A 20 -18.81 -9.86 0.10
CA ASP A 20 -19.16 -9.43 1.45
C ASP A 20 -18.08 -8.59 2.15
N LEU A 21 -17.50 -7.61 1.42
CA LEU A 21 -16.41 -6.78 1.90
C LEU A 21 -16.94 -5.60 2.73
N SER A 22 -16.43 -5.46 3.96
CA SER A 22 -16.75 -4.35 4.86
C SER A 22 -15.48 -3.81 5.51
N PHE A 23 -15.24 -2.50 5.39
CA PHE A 23 -14.15 -1.78 6.07
C PHE A 23 -14.43 -0.27 6.08
N SER A 24 -13.64 0.47 6.84
CA SER A 24 -13.69 1.94 6.86
C SER A 24 -12.29 2.54 6.89
N VAL A 25 -12.17 3.78 6.38
CA VAL A 25 -10.93 4.57 6.35
C VAL A 25 -11.16 5.87 7.10
N ARG A 26 -10.25 6.25 7.97
CA ARG A 26 -10.30 7.51 8.72
C ARG A 26 -9.72 8.65 7.90
N GLU A 27 -10.13 9.89 8.20
CA GLU A 27 -9.52 11.06 7.58
C GLU A 27 -8.05 11.22 8.02
N GLY A 28 -7.16 11.58 7.09
CA GLY A 28 -5.71 11.74 7.32
C GLY A 28 -4.92 10.42 7.39
N GLU A 29 -5.58 9.27 7.30
CA GLU A 29 -4.96 7.94 7.39
C GLU A 29 -4.24 7.55 6.09
N LEU A 30 -3.08 6.90 6.21
CA LEU A 30 -2.50 6.07 5.15
C LEU A 30 -3.05 4.66 5.31
N PHE A 31 -4.03 4.33 4.51
CA PHE A 31 -4.69 3.05 4.52
C PHE A 31 -4.15 2.16 3.40
N ALA A 32 -3.67 0.97 3.75
CA ALA A 32 -3.16 0.01 2.79
C ALA A 32 -4.16 -1.14 2.55
N PHE A 33 -4.46 -1.38 1.29
CA PHE A 33 -5.32 -2.44 0.80
C PHE A 33 -4.43 -3.51 0.14
N LEU A 34 -3.99 -4.49 0.93
CA LEU A 34 -2.96 -5.46 0.59
C LEU A 34 -3.57 -6.72 -0.01
N GLY A 35 -2.98 -7.27 -1.05
CA GLY A 35 -3.39 -8.54 -1.64
C GLY A 35 -2.67 -8.84 -2.94
N ILE A 36 -2.63 -10.11 -3.34
CA ILE A 36 -2.07 -10.53 -4.64
C ILE A 36 -2.97 -10.11 -5.81
N ASN A 37 -2.50 -10.33 -7.01
CA ASN A 37 -3.28 -10.10 -8.22
C ASN A 37 -4.56 -10.96 -8.20
N GLY A 38 -5.69 -10.35 -8.60
CA GLY A 38 -6.99 -11.03 -8.55
C GLY A 38 -7.68 -11.04 -7.18
N ALA A 39 -7.08 -10.49 -6.12
CA ALA A 39 -7.71 -10.43 -4.79
C ALA A 39 -8.94 -9.50 -4.69
N GLY A 40 -9.25 -8.70 -5.72
CA GLY A 40 -10.39 -7.78 -5.75
C GLY A 40 -10.05 -6.30 -5.52
N LYS A 41 -8.75 -5.95 -5.39
CA LYS A 41 -8.28 -4.58 -5.11
C LYS A 41 -8.78 -3.56 -6.13
N SER A 42 -8.42 -3.72 -7.41
CA SER A 42 -8.79 -2.78 -8.47
C SER A 42 -10.31 -2.75 -8.72
N THR A 43 -11.02 -3.87 -8.51
CA THR A 43 -12.49 -3.90 -8.56
C THR A 43 -13.08 -2.99 -7.48
N THR A 44 -12.57 -3.06 -6.26
CA THR A 44 -13.01 -2.21 -5.14
C THR A 44 -12.71 -0.74 -5.41
N ILE A 45 -11.49 -0.40 -5.89
CA ILE A 45 -11.15 0.97 -6.29
C ILE A 45 -12.09 1.51 -7.36
N ASN A 46 -12.38 0.71 -8.39
CA ASN A 46 -13.27 1.13 -9.48
C ASN A 46 -14.69 1.40 -8.99
N ILE A 47 -15.15 0.68 -7.96
CA ILE A 47 -16.44 0.96 -7.31
C ILE A 47 -16.38 2.25 -6.48
N ILE A 48 -15.37 2.40 -5.62
CA ILE A 48 -15.17 3.62 -4.79
C ILE A 48 -15.09 4.88 -5.66
N SER A 49 -14.48 4.77 -6.84
CA SER A 49 -14.31 5.89 -7.79
C SER A 49 -15.53 6.14 -8.67
N GLY A 50 -16.58 5.33 -8.56
CA GLY A 50 -17.79 5.45 -9.40
C GLY A 50 -17.57 5.09 -10.87
N ILE A 51 -16.54 4.31 -11.18
CA ILE A 51 -16.27 3.78 -12.54
C ILE A 51 -17.04 2.48 -12.77
N LEU A 52 -17.21 1.68 -11.72
CA LEU A 52 -17.88 0.38 -11.76
C LEU A 52 -19.03 0.36 -10.77
N ASN A 53 -20.20 -0.10 -11.20
CA ASN A 53 -21.35 -0.31 -10.31
C ASN A 53 -21.13 -1.55 -9.45
N LYS A 54 -21.46 -1.44 -8.16
CA LYS A 54 -21.57 -2.58 -7.25
C LYS A 54 -22.84 -3.38 -7.55
N ASP A 55 -22.89 -4.62 -7.05
CA ASP A 55 -24.11 -5.44 -7.14
C ASP A 55 -24.92 -5.32 -5.84
N GLU A 56 -24.26 -5.37 -4.66
CA GLU A 56 -24.91 -5.23 -3.36
C GLU A 56 -24.02 -4.42 -2.39
N GLY A 57 -24.58 -4.07 -1.24
CA GLY A 57 -23.87 -3.36 -0.17
C GLY A 57 -23.97 -1.84 -0.28
N THR A 58 -23.36 -1.13 0.65
CA THR A 58 -23.32 0.33 0.70
C THR A 58 -21.89 0.85 0.63
N VAL A 59 -21.69 1.94 -0.09
CA VAL A 59 -20.41 2.62 -0.21
C VAL A 59 -20.63 4.12 -0.06
N LYS A 60 -19.96 4.73 0.94
CA LYS A 60 -19.91 6.18 1.13
C LYS A 60 -18.47 6.66 1.03
N VAL A 61 -18.28 7.79 0.36
CA VAL A 61 -16.97 8.42 0.17
C VAL A 61 -17.10 9.91 0.46
N CYS A 62 -16.26 10.44 1.35
CA CYS A 62 -16.33 11.83 1.81
C CYS A 62 -17.73 12.23 2.31
N GLY A 63 -18.42 11.28 2.99
CA GLY A 63 -19.77 11.46 3.52
C GLY A 63 -20.92 11.32 2.51
N GLU A 64 -20.62 11.14 1.21
CA GLU A 64 -21.60 11.02 0.13
C GLU A 64 -21.79 9.55 -0.30
N SER A 65 -23.01 9.15 -0.62
CA SER A 65 -23.32 7.86 -1.24
C SER A 65 -22.86 7.85 -2.70
N ILE A 66 -22.18 6.77 -3.13
CA ILE A 66 -21.76 6.64 -4.53
C ILE A 66 -22.95 6.46 -5.49
N ASP A 67 -24.09 5.99 -4.97
CA ASP A 67 -25.29 5.77 -5.76
C ASP A 67 -26.09 7.06 -5.97
N GLU A 68 -26.02 8.00 -5.01
CA GLU A 68 -26.85 9.21 -5.00
C GLU A 68 -26.09 10.44 -5.51
N HIS A 69 -24.80 10.57 -5.14
CA HIS A 69 -24.02 11.79 -5.38
C HIS A 69 -22.62 11.52 -5.98
N PRO A 70 -22.49 10.76 -7.08
CA PRO A 70 -21.19 10.41 -7.64
C PRO A 70 -20.34 11.63 -8.07
N GLU A 71 -20.99 12.72 -8.54
CA GLU A 71 -20.28 13.91 -8.98
C GLU A 71 -19.63 14.68 -7.81
N LYS A 72 -20.29 14.72 -6.65
CA LYS A 72 -19.71 15.33 -5.45
C LYS A 72 -18.48 14.56 -4.97
N ILE A 73 -18.49 13.23 -5.11
CA ILE A 73 -17.36 12.39 -4.77
C ILE A 73 -16.18 12.67 -5.70
N LYS A 74 -16.41 12.70 -7.03
CA LYS A 74 -15.36 12.93 -8.03
C LYS A 74 -14.61 14.24 -7.83
N SER A 75 -15.25 15.27 -7.30
CA SER A 75 -14.59 16.54 -6.99
C SER A 75 -13.69 16.49 -5.75
N LYS A 76 -13.86 15.50 -4.88
CA LYS A 76 -13.15 15.36 -3.60
C LYS A 76 -12.04 14.30 -3.64
N ILE A 77 -11.96 13.50 -4.72
CA ILE A 77 -11.01 12.40 -4.84
C ILE A 77 -10.01 12.61 -5.98
N GLY A 78 -8.75 12.27 -5.72
CA GLY A 78 -7.72 12.10 -6.75
C GLY A 78 -7.42 10.63 -6.95
N ILE A 79 -7.23 10.19 -8.20
CA ILE A 79 -6.96 8.77 -8.49
C ILE A 79 -5.75 8.65 -9.40
N VAL A 80 -4.83 7.78 -9.01
CA VAL A 80 -3.68 7.34 -9.80
C VAL A 80 -3.85 5.86 -10.07
N PHE A 81 -4.16 5.50 -11.28
CA PHE A 81 -4.31 4.11 -11.69
C PHE A 81 -2.96 3.41 -11.87
N GLN A 82 -2.95 2.10 -11.89
CA GLN A 82 -1.77 1.29 -12.18
C GLN A 82 -1.15 1.67 -13.53
N ASN A 83 -1.98 1.77 -14.56
CA ASN A 83 -1.57 2.28 -15.86
C ASN A 83 -1.79 3.79 -15.97
N SER A 84 -0.81 4.50 -16.55
CA SER A 84 -0.92 5.95 -16.77
C SER A 84 -2.09 6.28 -17.68
N VAL A 85 -2.90 7.25 -17.27
CA VAL A 85 -4.06 7.77 -18.01
C VAL A 85 -3.77 9.11 -18.69
N LEU A 86 -2.49 9.49 -18.81
CA LEU A 86 -2.06 10.70 -19.50
C LEU A 86 -2.24 10.55 -21.01
N ASP A 87 -2.73 11.61 -21.67
CA ASP A 87 -2.80 11.64 -23.14
C ASP A 87 -1.39 11.76 -23.74
N LYS A 88 -0.93 10.70 -24.41
CA LYS A 88 0.41 10.61 -24.99
C LYS A 88 0.68 11.62 -26.10
N ARG A 89 -0.36 12.23 -26.68
CA ARG A 89 -0.26 13.27 -27.74
C ARG A 89 0.01 14.66 -27.16
N LEU A 90 -0.20 14.85 -25.86
CA LEU A 90 -0.03 16.10 -25.17
C LEU A 90 1.30 16.14 -24.42
N THR A 91 1.76 17.35 -24.09
CA THR A 91 2.87 17.54 -23.13
C THR A 91 2.39 17.28 -21.70
N SER A 92 3.34 17.17 -20.75
CA SER A 92 3.00 17.09 -19.33
C SER A 92 2.21 18.31 -18.87
N TYR A 93 2.59 19.51 -19.33
CA TYR A 93 1.91 20.77 -19.05
C TYR A 93 0.46 20.75 -19.53
N ASP A 94 0.20 20.32 -20.77
CA ASP A 94 -1.14 20.29 -21.34
C ASP A 94 -2.04 19.29 -20.63
N ASN A 95 -1.50 18.13 -20.23
CA ASN A 95 -2.22 17.15 -19.40
C ASN A 95 -2.67 17.75 -18.06
N LEU A 96 -1.76 18.44 -17.35
CA LEU A 96 -2.07 19.06 -16.07
C LEU A 96 -3.06 20.22 -16.26
N LYS A 97 -2.88 21.07 -17.27
CA LYS A 97 -3.76 22.20 -17.58
C LYS A 97 -5.17 21.74 -17.95
N SER A 98 -5.29 20.75 -18.82
CA SER A 98 -6.59 20.18 -19.18
C SER A 98 -7.32 19.59 -17.98
N ARG A 99 -6.58 18.91 -17.09
CA ARG A 99 -7.16 18.36 -15.85
C ARG A 99 -7.61 19.45 -14.89
N ALA A 100 -6.81 20.50 -14.69
CA ALA A 100 -7.14 21.65 -13.86
C ALA A 100 -8.41 22.36 -14.35
N ALA A 101 -8.54 22.51 -15.67
CA ALA A 101 -9.70 23.14 -16.30
C ALA A 101 -11.02 22.44 -15.96
N LEU A 102 -11.03 21.10 -15.80
CA LEU A 102 -12.22 20.34 -15.40
C LEU A 102 -12.72 20.70 -13.99
N TYR A 103 -11.86 21.30 -13.17
CA TYR A 103 -12.20 21.77 -11.81
C TYR A 103 -12.29 23.30 -11.71
N GLY A 104 -12.34 24.01 -12.85
CA GLY A 104 -12.43 25.47 -12.88
C GLY A 104 -11.15 26.20 -12.48
N ILE A 105 -9.99 25.52 -12.50
CA ILE A 105 -8.68 26.09 -12.12
C ILE A 105 -7.99 26.59 -13.38
N PHE A 106 -7.87 27.92 -13.51
CA PHE A 106 -7.33 28.60 -14.69
C PHE A 106 -6.34 29.70 -14.31
N GLY A 107 -5.65 30.25 -15.30
CA GLY A 107 -4.84 31.47 -15.15
C GLY A 107 -3.80 31.39 -14.03
N ASP A 108 -3.85 32.35 -13.12
CA ASP A 108 -2.89 32.45 -12.02
C ASP A 108 -3.11 31.37 -10.95
N ASP A 109 -4.35 30.92 -10.73
CA ASP A 109 -4.64 29.80 -9.82
C ASP A 109 -3.97 28.51 -10.31
N PHE A 110 -4.01 28.26 -11.62
CA PHE A 110 -3.30 27.11 -12.20
C PHE A 110 -1.78 27.24 -12.05
N LYS A 111 -1.21 28.44 -12.25
CA LYS A 111 0.22 28.67 -12.08
C LYS A 111 0.66 28.45 -10.63
N ALA A 112 -0.10 29.01 -9.68
CA ALA A 112 0.17 28.81 -8.26
C ALA A 112 0.12 27.32 -7.87
N ARG A 113 -0.91 26.63 -8.36
CA ARG A 113 -1.06 25.19 -8.11
C ARG A 113 0.05 24.35 -8.74
N LEU A 114 0.49 24.74 -9.94
CA LEU A 114 1.59 24.07 -10.62
C LEU A 114 2.93 24.26 -9.89
N ALA A 115 3.19 25.47 -9.37
CA ALA A 115 4.40 25.77 -8.58
C ALA A 115 4.46 24.91 -7.31
N GLU A 116 3.33 24.77 -6.62
CA GLU A 116 3.21 23.93 -5.45
C GLU A 116 3.47 22.42 -5.75
N LEU A 117 2.92 21.92 -6.85
CA LEU A 117 3.17 20.54 -7.29
C LEU A 117 4.61 20.33 -7.76
N ASP A 118 5.26 21.39 -8.24
CA ASP A 118 6.67 21.35 -8.60
C ASP A 118 7.57 21.19 -7.38
N GLU A 119 7.31 21.89 -6.29
CA GLU A 119 8.03 21.74 -5.02
C GLU A 119 7.95 20.30 -4.47
N LEU A 120 6.86 19.60 -4.75
CA LEU A 120 6.63 18.24 -4.27
C LEU A 120 7.21 17.16 -5.20
N PHE A 121 7.10 17.36 -6.50
CA PHE A 121 7.33 16.32 -7.49
C PHE A 121 8.37 16.70 -8.56
N GLU A 122 9.01 17.87 -8.49
CA GLU A 122 10.02 18.34 -9.44
C GLU A 122 9.54 18.20 -10.88
N VAL A 123 8.34 18.73 -11.19
CA VAL A 123 7.71 18.52 -12.49
C VAL A 123 8.14 19.52 -13.55
N ASN A 124 8.67 20.71 -13.17
CA ASN A 124 9.03 21.80 -14.08
C ASN A 124 10.00 21.37 -15.19
N GLU A 125 11.00 20.56 -14.85
CA GLU A 125 12.00 20.09 -15.81
C GLU A 125 11.41 19.23 -16.96
N ILE A 126 10.22 18.67 -16.74
CA ILE A 126 9.58 17.73 -17.64
C ILE A 126 8.26 18.25 -18.24
N LEU A 127 7.77 19.43 -17.83
CA LEU A 127 6.48 19.98 -18.26
C LEU A 127 6.36 20.11 -19.78
N LYS A 128 7.41 20.61 -20.44
CA LYS A 128 7.41 20.87 -21.89
C LYS A 128 7.76 19.64 -22.73
N ARG A 129 8.15 18.53 -22.08
CA ARG A 129 8.54 17.31 -22.80
C ARG A 129 7.32 16.51 -23.23
N PRO A 130 7.32 15.95 -24.46
CA PRO A 130 6.32 14.97 -24.86
C PRO A 130 6.35 13.77 -23.91
N LEU A 131 5.18 13.25 -23.55
CA LEU A 131 5.08 12.10 -22.61
C LEU A 131 5.82 10.85 -23.10
N THR A 132 5.90 10.68 -24.43
CA THR A 132 6.63 9.55 -25.05
C THR A 132 8.12 9.55 -24.76
N LYS A 133 8.69 10.72 -24.40
CA LYS A 133 10.12 10.89 -24.06
C LYS A 133 10.39 10.85 -22.56
N LEU A 134 9.39 10.64 -21.73
CA LEU A 134 9.54 10.55 -20.26
C LEU A 134 9.82 9.12 -19.83
N SER A 135 10.67 8.96 -18.80
CA SER A 135 10.84 7.69 -18.10
C SER A 135 9.55 7.28 -17.36
N GLY A 136 9.46 6.02 -16.92
CA GLY A 136 8.33 5.53 -16.13
C GLY A 136 8.12 6.36 -14.86
N GLY A 137 9.20 6.64 -14.13
CA GLY A 137 9.15 7.45 -12.92
C GLY A 137 8.72 8.91 -13.18
N GLN A 138 9.20 9.52 -14.27
CA GLN A 138 8.76 10.86 -14.67
C GLN A 138 7.27 10.89 -15.01
N LYS A 139 6.76 9.90 -15.75
CA LYS A 139 5.32 9.77 -16.02
C LYS A 139 4.52 9.62 -14.74
N ARG A 140 5.00 8.80 -13.80
CA ARG A 140 4.32 8.58 -12.51
C ARG A 140 4.22 9.85 -11.69
N ARG A 141 5.28 10.66 -11.63
CA ARG A 141 5.24 11.99 -10.97
C ARG A 141 4.16 12.89 -11.57
N ILE A 142 4.02 12.91 -12.90
CA ILE A 142 2.95 13.68 -13.58
C ILE A 142 1.56 13.08 -13.31
N ASP A 143 1.39 11.76 -13.28
CA ASP A 143 0.12 11.12 -12.93
C ASP A 143 -0.35 11.50 -11.53
N ILE A 144 0.57 11.50 -10.55
CA ILE A 144 0.28 11.89 -9.17
C ILE A 144 -0.04 13.39 -9.10
N ALA A 145 0.77 14.25 -9.72
CA ALA A 145 0.52 15.68 -9.80
C ALA A 145 -0.86 15.98 -10.42
N ARG A 146 -1.23 15.26 -11.48
CA ARG A 146 -2.55 15.35 -12.12
C ARG A 146 -3.69 14.96 -11.15
N ALA A 147 -3.51 13.91 -10.36
CA ALA A 147 -4.50 13.47 -9.40
C ALA A 147 -4.67 14.47 -8.24
N LEU A 148 -3.62 15.23 -7.92
CA LEU A 148 -3.59 16.21 -6.85
C LEU A 148 -3.93 17.65 -7.29
N ILE A 149 -4.07 17.92 -8.59
CA ILE A 149 -4.20 19.29 -9.16
C ILE A 149 -5.35 20.09 -8.53
N HIS A 150 -6.44 19.45 -8.19
CA HIS A 150 -7.65 20.04 -7.63
C HIS A 150 -7.75 19.99 -6.10
N ASN A 151 -6.64 19.66 -5.42
CA ASN A 151 -6.54 19.55 -3.96
C ASN A 151 -7.58 18.60 -3.33
N PRO A 152 -7.58 17.31 -3.69
CA PRO A 152 -8.55 16.35 -3.18
C PRO A 152 -8.38 16.10 -1.68
N LYS A 153 -9.46 15.64 -1.03
CA LYS A 153 -9.41 15.14 0.37
C LYS A 153 -8.91 13.72 0.48
N LEU A 154 -9.12 12.93 -0.56
CA LEU A 154 -8.76 11.53 -0.66
C LEU A 154 -7.94 11.29 -1.92
N LEU A 155 -6.75 10.72 -1.77
CA LEU A 155 -5.91 10.24 -2.87
C LEU A 155 -5.94 8.72 -2.91
N ILE A 156 -6.41 8.17 -4.02
CA ILE A 156 -6.41 6.72 -4.27
C ILE A 156 -5.21 6.40 -5.17
N LEU A 157 -4.38 5.48 -4.73
CA LEU A 157 -3.17 5.04 -5.42
C LEU A 157 -3.25 3.54 -5.73
N ASP A 158 -3.45 3.20 -6.99
CA ASP A 158 -3.44 1.80 -7.42
C ASP A 158 -2.03 1.40 -7.83
N GLU A 159 -1.36 0.62 -6.98
CA GLU A 159 0.02 0.15 -7.13
C GLU A 159 1.00 1.26 -7.57
N PRO A 160 1.17 2.33 -6.76
CA PRO A 160 1.82 3.56 -7.21
C PRO A 160 3.30 3.43 -7.54
N THR A 161 3.99 2.46 -6.97
CA THR A 161 5.45 2.35 -7.07
C THR A 161 5.92 1.20 -7.96
N THR A 162 5.01 0.45 -8.55
CA THR A 162 5.34 -0.65 -9.46
C THR A 162 6.17 -0.14 -10.64
N GLY A 163 7.35 -0.74 -10.84
CA GLY A 163 8.27 -0.37 -11.92
C GLY A 163 9.02 0.95 -11.73
N LEU A 164 8.97 1.56 -10.54
CA LEU A 164 9.76 2.75 -10.22
C LEU A 164 11.15 2.38 -9.70
N ASP A 165 12.14 3.20 -10.08
CA ASP A 165 13.46 3.15 -9.44
C ASP A 165 13.39 3.60 -7.97
N PRO A 166 14.35 3.17 -7.11
CA PRO A 166 14.33 3.47 -5.69
C PRO A 166 14.28 4.98 -5.36
N LYS A 167 14.98 5.82 -6.14
CA LYS A 167 15.01 7.27 -5.91
C LYS A 167 13.65 7.90 -6.16
N THR A 168 13.02 7.56 -7.28
CA THR A 168 11.66 8.05 -7.61
C THR A 168 10.63 7.58 -6.58
N ARG A 169 10.74 6.34 -6.09
CA ARG A 169 9.86 5.81 -5.04
C ARG A 169 9.96 6.67 -3.77
N ILE A 170 11.17 6.96 -3.30
CA ILE A 170 11.41 7.81 -2.11
C ILE A 170 10.82 9.22 -2.33
N THR A 171 11.05 9.85 -3.48
CA THR A 171 10.51 11.18 -3.79
C THR A 171 8.98 11.19 -3.71
N VAL A 172 8.33 10.19 -4.31
CA VAL A 172 6.86 10.06 -4.29
C VAL A 172 6.34 9.91 -2.86
N TRP A 173 6.93 9.01 -2.07
CA TRP A 173 6.50 8.78 -0.69
C TRP A 173 6.71 10.01 0.20
N ASN A 174 7.84 10.69 0.09
CA ASN A 174 8.10 11.92 0.86
C ASN A 174 7.08 13.01 0.54
N ALA A 175 6.73 13.21 -0.73
CA ALA A 175 5.72 14.17 -1.15
C ALA A 175 4.33 13.82 -0.58
N ILE A 176 3.94 12.55 -0.63
CA ILE A 176 2.67 12.07 -0.08
C ILE A 176 2.62 12.28 1.44
N GLU A 177 3.67 11.92 2.17
CA GLU A 177 3.77 12.11 3.61
C GLU A 177 3.73 13.60 4.00
N LYS A 178 4.38 14.47 3.24
CA LYS A 178 4.31 15.92 3.45
C LYS A 178 2.86 16.41 3.32
N LEU A 179 2.15 16.01 2.27
CA LEU A 179 0.74 16.39 2.07
C LEU A 179 -0.18 15.84 3.16
N ARG A 180 0.06 14.62 3.65
CA ARG A 180 -0.69 14.06 4.77
C ARG A 180 -0.54 14.90 6.02
N LYS A 181 0.70 15.22 6.40
CA LYS A 181 1.03 15.96 7.62
C LYS A 181 0.56 17.42 7.57
N GLU A 182 0.76 18.09 6.43
CA GLU A 182 0.49 19.53 6.30
C GLU A 182 -0.98 19.84 5.97
N ARG A 183 -1.68 18.92 5.29
CA ARG A 183 -3.04 19.18 4.75
C ARG A 183 -4.09 18.17 5.20
N GLY A 184 -3.71 17.17 5.96
CA GLY A 184 -4.63 16.10 6.35
C GLY A 184 -5.11 15.24 5.17
N LEU A 185 -4.31 15.12 4.10
CA LEU A 185 -4.64 14.28 2.95
C LEU A 185 -4.80 12.83 3.41
N THR A 186 -5.93 12.23 3.09
CA THR A 186 -6.12 10.78 3.28
C THR A 186 -5.60 10.04 2.06
N VAL A 187 -4.91 8.93 2.29
CA VAL A 187 -4.35 8.11 1.21
C VAL A 187 -4.88 6.69 1.31
N PHE A 188 -5.52 6.24 0.25
CA PHE A 188 -5.94 4.85 0.05
C PHE A 188 -5.00 4.20 -0.96
N LEU A 189 -4.17 3.28 -0.48
CA LEU A 189 -3.15 2.61 -1.26
C LEU A 189 -3.55 1.16 -1.55
N THR A 190 -3.55 0.72 -2.80
CA THR A 190 -3.48 -0.71 -3.08
C THR A 190 -2.05 -1.11 -3.36
N THR A 191 -1.67 -2.25 -2.83
CA THR A 191 -0.33 -2.79 -3.05
C THR A 191 -0.30 -4.31 -2.92
N HIS A 192 0.71 -4.89 -3.53
CA HIS A 192 1.16 -6.26 -3.25
C HIS A 192 2.56 -6.25 -2.59
N TYR A 193 3.13 -5.06 -2.32
CA TYR A 193 4.41 -4.90 -1.63
C TYR A 193 4.19 -4.78 -0.12
N MET A 194 4.77 -5.70 0.63
CA MET A 194 4.65 -5.77 2.09
C MET A 194 5.30 -4.57 2.79
N GLU A 195 6.37 -4.03 2.20
CA GLU A 195 7.08 -2.85 2.70
C GLU A 195 6.19 -1.60 2.70
N GLU A 196 5.33 -1.44 1.69
CA GLU A 196 4.37 -0.34 1.63
C GLU A 196 3.25 -0.49 2.65
N ALA A 197 2.76 -1.73 2.86
CA ALA A 197 1.79 -2.00 3.90
C ALA A 197 2.38 -1.84 5.31
N ALA A 198 3.68 -2.11 5.49
CA ALA A 198 4.36 -2.03 6.78
C ALA A 198 4.46 -0.59 7.34
N VAL A 199 4.38 0.43 6.48
CA VAL A 199 4.43 1.86 6.88
C VAL A 199 3.05 2.52 6.92
N ALA A 200 1.98 1.79 6.59
CA ALA A 200 0.61 2.29 6.67
C ALA A 200 0.13 2.43 8.12
N ASP A 201 -0.86 3.30 8.35
CA ASP A 201 -1.50 3.44 9.65
C ASP A 201 -2.46 2.26 9.90
N TYR A 202 -3.12 1.78 8.85
CA TYR A 202 -4.03 0.65 8.93
C TYR A 202 -3.97 -0.18 7.65
N VAL A 203 -4.08 -1.50 7.78
CA VAL A 203 -3.98 -2.46 6.68
C VAL A 203 -5.21 -3.36 6.67
N VAL A 204 -5.80 -3.54 5.50
CA VAL A 204 -6.75 -4.62 5.22
C VAL A 204 -6.10 -5.59 4.24
N ILE A 205 -6.09 -6.86 4.58
CA ILE A 205 -5.57 -7.94 3.73
C ILE A 205 -6.73 -8.63 3.02
N LEU A 206 -6.63 -8.66 1.69
CA LEU A 206 -7.61 -9.32 0.83
C LEU A 206 -7.05 -10.61 0.26
N ASP A 207 -7.91 -11.61 0.21
CA ASP A 207 -7.72 -12.79 -0.61
C ASP A 207 -9.05 -13.23 -1.23
N SER A 208 -9.02 -13.50 -2.54
CA SER A 208 -10.16 -14.07 -3.30
C SER A 208 -11.48 -13.31 -3.07
N GLY A 209 -11.42 -11.97 -3.11
CA GLY A 209 -12.58 -11.08 -2.95
C GLY A 209 -13.04 -10.85 -1.51
N LYS A 210 -12.36 -11.42 -0.50
CA LYS A 210 -12.74 -11.34 0.91
C LYS A 210 -11.66 -10.68 1.75
N LYS A 211 -12.07 -10.02 2.83
CA LYS A 211 -11.17 -9.56 3.87
C LYS A 211 -10.77 -10.75 4.75
N VAL A 212 -9.47 -11.05 4.81
CA VAL A 212 -8.94 -12.17 5.61
C VAL A 212 -8.28 -11.70 6.90
N ALA A 213 -7.77 -10.47 6.95
CA ALA A 213 -7.27 -9.83 8.16
C ALA A 213 -7.32 -8.31 8.04
N GLU A 214 -7.34 -7.62 9.19
CA GLU A 214 -7.21 -6.17 9.27
C GLU A 214 -6.62 -5.75 10.61
N GLY A 215 -5.97 -4.57 10.63
CA GLY A 215 -5.39 -3.97 11.83
C GLY A 215 -4.24 -3.03 11.50
N THR A 216 -3.61 -2.47 12.53
CA THR A 216 -2.33 -1.78 12.33
C THR A 216 -1.25 -2.79 11.93
N PRO A 217 -0.18 -2.38 11.21
CA PRO A 217 0.93 -3.29 10.91
C PRO A 217 1.53 -3.92 12.16
N HIS A 218 1.54 -3.20 13.27
CA HIS A 218 2.00 -3.69 14.56
C HIS A 218 1.12 -4.83 15.10
N ASP A 219 -0.21 -4.62 15.13
CA ASP A 219 -1.16 -5.64 15.61
C ASP A 219 -1.15 -6.89 14.75
N LEU A 220 -1.08 -6.71 13.42
CA LEU A 220 -1.01 -7.81 12.47
C LEU A 220 0.27 -8.64 12.67
N LYS A 221 1.42 -7.98 12.85
CA LYS A 221 2.68 -8.67 13.14
C LYS A 221 2.62 -9.42 14.47
N ASN A 222 2.14 -8.79 15.52
CA ASN A 222 2.01 -9.45 16.84
C ASN A 222 1.10 -10.66 16.81
N LYS A 223 0.04 -10.62 15.98
CA LYS A 223 -0.96 -11.71 15.92
C LYS A 223 -0.56 -12.86 15.01
N TYR A 224 0.10 -12.57 13.88
CA TYR A 224 0.31 -13.55 12.81
C TYR A 224 1.77 -13.80 12.46
N ALA A 225 2.67 -12.84 12.70
CA ALA A 225 4.06 -13.01 12.37
C ALA A 225 4.79 -13.88 13.40
N ILE A 226 5.86 -14.49 12.96
CA ILE A 226 6.69 -15.38 13.75
C ILE A 226 8.06 -14.73 13.84
N ASP A 227 8.59 -14.65 15.05
CA ASP A 227 9.95 -14.19 15.28
C ASP A 227 10.92 -15.36 15.09
N PHE A 228 12.14 -15.05 14.66
CA PHE A 228 13.20 -16.02 14.46
C PHE A 228 14.47 -15.57 15.16
N ILE A 229 15.29 -16.52 15.58
CA ILE A 229 16.68 -16.30 15.92
C ILE A 229 17.55 -17.04 14.91
N ARG A 230 18.54 -16.36 14.37
CA ARG A 230 19.46 -16.92 13.40
C ARG A 230 20.84 -16.93 13.99
N PHE A 231 21.49 -18.11 13.97
CA PHE A 231 22.84 -18.32 14.42
C PHE A 231 23.76 -18.47 13.24
N TYR A 232 24.88 -17.78 13.25
CA TYR A 232 25.95 -17.87 12.24
C TYR A 232 27.16 -18.65 12.73
N LYS A 233 27.28 -18.86 14.06
CA LYS A 233 28.25 -19.72 14.73
C LYS A 233 27.55 -20.73 15.61
N HIS A 234 28.29 -21.74 16.06
CA HIS A 234 27.82 -22.80 16.96
C HIS A 234 26.51 -23.46 16.48
N LEU A 235 26.43 -23.77 15.17
CA LEU A 235 25.18 -24.23 14.56
C LEU A 235 24.75 -25.61 15.15
N ASP A 236 25.71 -26.53 15.41
CA ASP A 236 25.41 -27.85 15.97
C ASP A 236 25.00 -27.77 17.44
N GLU A 237 25.64 -26.88 18.21
CA GLU A 237 25.32 -26.66 19.63
C GLU A 237 23.96 -25.98 19.75
N SER A 238 23.67 -25.01 18.90
CA SER A 238 22.36 -24.35 18.84
C SER A 238 21.26 -25.35 18.48
N GLU A 239 21.49 -26.20 17.49
CA GLU A 239 20.52 -27.24 17.11
C GLU A 239 20.26 -28.23 18.26
N LYS A 240 21.30 -28.67 18.94
CA LYS A 240 21.19 -29.57 20.13
C LYS A 240 20.47 -28.88 21.30
N LEU A 241 20.61 -27.57 21.46
CA LEU A 241 19.92 -26.80 22.49
C LEU A 241 18.43 -26.65 22.21
N PHE A 242 18.06 -26.28 20.97
CA PHE A 242 16.68 -25.92 20.64
C PHE A 242 15.80 -27.10 20.19
N ALA A 243 16.37 -28.15 19.56
CA ALA A 243 15.60 -29.30 19.10
C ALA A 243 14.86 -30.06 20.22
N PRO A 244 15.49 -30.35 21.38
CA PRO A 244 14.79 -31.01 22.48
C PRO A 244 13.68 -30.17 23.12
N LEU A 245 13.72 -28.83 22.95
CA LEU A 245 12.71 -27.89 23.45
C LEU A 245 11.50 -27.76 22.52
N GLY A 246 11.51 -28.47 21.39
CA GLY A 246 10.40 -28.51 20.43
C GLY A 246 10.26 -27.27 19.55
N TYR A 247 11.32 -26.48 19.37
CA TYR A 247 11.33 -25.37 18.43
C TYR A 247 11.45 -25.87 16.98
N ALA A 248 10.77 -25.20 16.06
CA ALA A 248 10.96 -25.43 14.65
C ALA A 248 12.32 -24.86 14.21
N ILE A 249 13.15 -25.70 13.60
CA ILE A 249 14.51 -25.37 13.20
C ILE A 249 14.66 -25.56 11.71
N LYS A 250 15.27 -24.57 11.06
CA LYS A 250 15.67 -24.65 9.66
C LYS A 250 17.19 -24.48 9.57
N ARG A 251 17.88 -25.49 9.05
CA ARG A 251 19.32 -25.45 8.84
C ARG A 251 19.61 -25.11 7.40
N GLU A 252 20.37 -24.06 7.18
CA GLU A 252 20.94 -23.66 5.90
C GLU A 252 22.46 -23.88 5.94
N ARG A 253 23.13 -23.61 4.80
CA ARG A 253 24.59 -23.82 4.70
C ARG A 253 25.37 -22.94 5.68
N ASP A 254 24.97 -21.67 5.81
CA ASP A 254 25.74 -20.64 6.51
C ASP A 254 25.08 -20.17 7.82
N PHE A 255 23.89 -20.68 8.15
CA PHE A 255 23.17 -20.33 9.38
C PHE A 255 22.18 -21.41 9.81
N LEU A 256 21.83 -21.35 11.10
CA LEU A 256 20.71 -22.07 11.68
C LEU A 256 19.63 -21.07 12.08
N GLU A 257 18.39 -21.27 11.62
CA GLU A 257 17.24 -20.44 11.98
C GLU A 257 16.30 -21.21 12.89
N VAL A 258 15.95 -20.60 14.03
CA VAL A 258 15.05 -21.17 15.01
C VAL A 258 13.84 -20.26 15.16
N GLN A 259 12.67 -20.83 14.94
CA GLN A 259 11.41 -20.11 15.17
C GLN A 259 11.16 -19.94 16.66
N ILE A 260 10.92 -18.71 17.13
CA ILE A 260 10.70 -18.40 18.55
C ILE A 260 9.30 -17.85 18.78
N LYS A 261 8.77 -18.10 20.00
CA LYS A 261 7.44 -17.60 20.40
C LYS A 261 7.45 -16.18 20.95
N GLY A 262 8.60 -15.69 21.37
CA GLY A 262 8.79 -14.37 21.93
C GLY A 262 10.21 -14.12 22.41
N THR A 263 10.60 -12.86 22.52
CA THR A 263 11.97 -12.46 22.91
C THR A 263 12.25 -12.65 24.39
N ASP A 264 11.24 -12.65 25.25
CA ASP A 264 11.39 -12.85 26.71
C ASP A 264 11.78 -14.30 27.06
N GLU A 265 11.33 -15.27 26.29
CA GLU A 265 11.75 -16.67 26.42
C GLU A 265 13.22 -16.83 26.02
N ILE A 266 13.60 -16.19 24.90
CA ILE A 266 14.98 -16.21 24.40
C ILE A 266 15.95 -15.53 25.37
N ALA A 267 15.57 -14.44 26.00
CA ALA A 267 16.41 -13.78 27.00
C ALA A 267 16.82 -14.72 28.16
N LYS A 268 15.91 -15.60 28.57
CA LYS A 268 16.19 -16.62 29.60
C LYS A 268 17.13 -17.71 29.10
N ILE A 269 17.02 -18.10 27.82
CA ILE A 269 17.90 -19.11 27.20
C ILE A 269 19.30 -18.54 27.03
N ILE A 270 19.43 -17.29 26.57
CA ILE A 270 20.72 -16.58 26.43
C ILE A 270 21.45 -16.54 27.79
N THR A 271 20.76 -16.17 28.85
CA THR A 271 21.35 -16.08 30.19
C THR A 271 21.92 -17.41 30.68
N LYS A 272 21.36 -18.54 30.24
CA LYS A 272 21.79 -19.88 30.64
C LYS A 272 22.89 -20.46 29.78
N ASN A 273 23.04 -20.01 28.55
CA ASN A 273 23.94 -20.58 27.54
C ASN A 273 24.65 -19.47 26.75
N PRO A 274 25.32 -18.51 27.40
CA PRO A 274 25.85 -17.31 26.72
C PRO A 274 26.86 -17.63 25.62
N GLU A 275 27.59 -18.75 25.75
CA GLU A 275 28.62 -19.20 24.80
C GLU A 275 28.07 -19.54 23.40
N ILE A 276 26.81 -19.92 23.30
CA ILE A 276 26.16 -20.27 22.02
C ILE A 276 25.76 -19.01 21.24
N PHE A 277 25.60 -17.88 21.96
CA PHE A 277 25.10 -16.62 21.43
C PHE A 277 26.22 -15.64 21.09
N GLU A 278 27.33 -16.10 20.50
CA GLU A 278 28.44 -15.20 20.08
C GLU A 278 28.13 -14.40 18.83
N ASP A 279 27.46 -15.03 17.83
CA ASP A 279 27.15 -14.44 16.53
C ASP A 279 25.73 -14.87 16.13
N PHE A 280 24.78 -14.03 16.48
CA PHE A 280 23.37 -14.30 16.26
C PHE A 280 22.59 -13.01 15.94
N GLU A 281 21.44 -13.19 15.34
CA GLU A 281 20.50 -12.12 14.98
C GLU A 281 19.09 -12.50 15.41
N VAL A 282 18.35 -11.58 16.02
CA VAL A 282 16.92 -11.75 16.29
C VAL A 282 16.13 -11.06 15.18
N LEU A 283 15.47 -11.83 14.37
CA LEU A 283 14.63 -11.38 13.27
C LEU A 283 13.18 -11.28 13.74
N LYS A 284 12.69 -10.06 13.80
CA LYS A 284 11.25 -9.83 14.03
C LYS A 284 10.46 -10.20 12.79
N GLY A 285 9.35 -10.87 13.01
CA GLY A 285 8.44 -11.20 11.92
C GLY A 285 7.95 -9.93 11.20
N ASN A 286 7.87 -10.03 9.89
CA ASN A 286 7.51 -8.94 9.00
C ASN A 286 6.11 -9.12 8.38
N MET A 287 5.70 -8.20 7.51
CA MET A 287 4.40 -8.28 6.83
C MET A 287 4.32 -9.44 5.82
N ASP A 288 5.45 -9.93 5.30
CA ASP A 288 5.48 -11.12 4.45
C ASP A 288 5.02 -12.35 5.24
N ASN A 289 5.53 -12.52 6.49
CA ASN A 289 5.11 -13.59 7.39
C ASN A 289 3.61 -13.50 7.73
N VAL A 290 3.11 -12.28 7.97
CA VAL A 290 1.68 -12.05 8.19
C VAL A 290 0.88 -12.51 6.99
N PHE A 291 1.25 -12.05 5.79
CA PHE A 291 0.53 -12.35 4.56
C PHE A 291 0.49 -13.86 4.28
N LEU A 292 1.65 -14.53 4.34
CA LEU A 292 1.76 -15.98 4.18
C LEU A 292 0.88 -16.73 5.19
N LYS A 293 0.88 -16.28 6.46
CA LYS A 293 0.10 -16.93 7.52
C LYS A 293 -1.40 -16.83 7.33
N VAL A 294 -1.91 -15.66 6.87
CA VAL A 294 -3.37 -15.44 6.75
C VAL A 294 -3.93 -15.92 5.42
N THR A 295 -3.12 -15.99 4.35
CA THR A 295 -3.57 -16.41 3.02
C THR A 295 -3.15 -17.84 2.67
N GLY A 296 -2.11 -18.37 3.30
CA GLY A 296 -1.48 -19.64 2.94
C GLY A 296 -0.73 -19.60 1.60
N LYS A 297 -0.48 -18.40 1.03
CA LYS A 297 0.12 -18.22 -0.30
C LYS A 297 1.48 -17.55 -0.18
N ASP A 298 2.51 -18.12 -0.81
CA ASP A 298 3.84 -17.51 -0.92
C ASP A 298 3.82 -16.46 -2.05
N LEU A 299 4.40 -15.28 -1.79
CA LEU A 299 4.53 -14.20 -2.77
C LEU A 299 5.50 -14.53 -3.93
N LYS A 300 6.33 -15.57 -3.76
CA LYS A 300 7.28 -16.02 -4.78
C LYS A 300 6.65 -16.89 -5.87
N GLU A 301 5.40 -17.29 -5.69
CA GLU A 301 4.66 -18.16 -6.63
C GLU A 301 3.65 -17.40 -7.51
N VAL A 302 3.70 -16.04 -7.51
CA VAL A 302 2.75 -15.18 -8.24
C VAL A 302 3.47 -14.28 -9.24
#